data_2e630e7ba3d916938e634caddb4d823f
#
_entry.id   2e630e7ba3d916938e634caddb4d823f
#
_cell.length_a   1.000
_cell.length_b   1.000
_cell.length_c   1.000
_cell.angle_alpha   90.00
_cell.angle_beta   90.00
_cell.angle_gamma   90.00
#
_symmetry.space_group_name_H-M   'P 1'
#
loop_
_entity.id
_entity.type
_entity.pdbx_description
1 polymer ?
#
loop_
_entity_poly.entity_id
_entity_poly.type
_entity_poly.pdbx_seq_one_letter_code
_entity_poly.pdbx_strand_id
1 'polypeptide(L)'
;MISKNCFSNLNVYLACILSLSVFSNCSGQTTRTTAPHRISLGNEQIDKIVEIATDKRVAIVGNHTSVLFSDTPNPNIHLVDTLLLREVDLVKVFAPEHGFRGDHANGDHIYDDLDPKTNL
;
A
#
# COMPACT_ATOMS: atom_id res chain seq x y z
N MET A 1 -41.04 -15.30 -69.60
CA MET A 1 -40.00 -16.31 -69.33
C MET A 1 -39.18 -15.71 -68.15
N ILE A 2 -39.60 -15.99 -66.90
CA ILE A 2 -38.98 -15.40 -65.72
C ILE A 2 -37.84 -16.32 -65.31
N SER A 3 -36.62 -15.75 -65.25
CA SER A 3 -35.36 -16.45 -65.02
C SER A 3 -35.33 -17.15 -63.67
N LYS A 4 -35.10 -18.49 -63.68
CA LYS A 4 -34.97 -19.31 -62.45
C LYS A 4 -33.75 -18.94 -61.57
N ASN A 5 -32.92 -18.02 -62.05
CA ASN A 5 -31.65 -17.64 -61.34
C ASN A 5 -31.83 -16.58 -60.26
N CYS A 6 -32.99 -15.92 -60.19
CA CYS A 6 -33.23 -14.88 -59.21
C CYS A 6 -33.47 -15.42 -57.79
N PHE A 7 -34.07 -16.63 -57.68
CA PHE A 7 -34.38 -17.26 -56.41
C PHE A 7 -33.15 -17.94 -55.72
N SER A 8 -32.16 -18.38 -56.56
CA SER A 8 -30.95 -18.97 -56.00
C SER A 8 -30.08 -18.01 -55.21
N ASN A 9 -30.00 -16.76 -55.70
CA ASN A 9 -29.16 -15.74 -55.06
C ASN A 9 -29.79 -15.24 -53.74
N LEU A 10 -31.09 -15.18 -53.62
CA LEU A 10 -31.79 -14.73 -52.43
C LEU A 10 -31.55 -15.68 -51.23
N ASN A 11 -31.50 -16.98 -51.45
CA ASN A 11 -31.21 -17.95 -50.40
C ASN A 11 -29.76 -17.91 -49.92
N VAL A 12 -28.81 -17.60 -50.80
CA VAL A 12 -27.39 -17.42 -50.40
C VAL A 12 -27.20 -16.18 -49.56
N TYR A 13 -27.86 -15.06 -49.91
CA TYR A 13 -27.79 -13.84 -49.08
C TYR A 13 -28.47 -14.02 -47.74
N LEU A 14 -29.59 -14.74 -47.66
CA LEU A 14 -30.27 -15.03 -46.40
C LEU A 14 -29.42 -15.91 -45.50
N ALA A 15 -28.72 -16.91 -46.04
CA ALA A 15 -27.79 -17.76 -45.29
C ALA A 15 -26.57 -16.98 -44.78
N CYS A 16 -26.03 -16.02 -45.56
CA CYS A 16 -24.93 -15.17 -45.14
C CYS A 16 -25.34 -14.20 -44.03
N ILE A 17 -26.55 -13.66 -44.05
CA ILE A 17 -27.04 -12.75 -42.99
C ILE A 17 -27.29 -13.52 -41.70
N LEU A 18 -27.79 -14.75 -41.75
CA LEU A 18 -27.95 -15.57 -40.53
C LEU A 18 -26.61 -15.99 -39.89
N SER A 19 -25.57 -16.18 -40.71
CA SER A 19 -24.25 -16.57 -40.17
C SER A 19 -23.50 -15.43 -39.52
N LEU A 20 -23.77 -14.15 -39.87
CA LEU A 20 -23.15 -12.99 -39.24
C LEU A 20 -23.74 -12.64 -37.84
N SER A 21 -24.95 -13.11 -37.55
CA SER A 21 -25.60 -12.79 -36.25
C SER A 21 -25.14 -13.67 -35.09
N VAL A 22 -24.34 -14.70 -35.30
CA VAL A 22 -23.90 -15.64 -34.26
C VAL A 22 -22.65 -15.18 -33.53
N PHE A 23 -21.93 -14.16 -34.06
CA PHE A 23 -20.66 -13.70 -33.45
C PHE A 23 -20.76 -12.49 -32.52
N SER A 24 -21.96 -11.98 -32.22
CA SER A 24 -22.15 -10.75 -31.47
C SER A 24 -22.34 -10.92 -29.95
N ASN A 25 -22.12 -12.10 -29.40
CA ASN A 25 -22.22 -12.33 -27.96
C ASN A 25 -20.87 -12.69 -27.32
N CYS A 26 -19.81 -11.93 -27.62
CA CYS A 26 -18.65 -11.90 -26.74
C CYS A 26 -18.90 -10.81 -25.69
N SER A 27 -19.67 -11.14 -24.66
CA SER A 27 -19.75 -10.34 -23.44
C SER A 27 -18.40 -10.47 -22.75
N GLY A 28 -17.51 -9.50 -23.01
CA GLY A 28 -16.31 -9.35 -22.24
C GLY A 28 -16.71 -9.21 -20.76
N GLN A 29 -16.45 -10.24 -19.96
CA GLN A 29 -16.49 -10.10 -18.51
C GLN A 29 -15.48 -9.02 -18.14
N THR A 30 -16.00 -7.85 -17.80
CA THR A 30 -15.22 -6.84 -17.12
C THR A 30 -14.82 -7.45 -15.80
N THR A 31 -13.63 -8.06 -15.75
CA THR A 31 -13.00 -8.39 -14.48
C THR A 31 -12.90 -7.07 -13.73
N ARG A 32 -13.73 -6.88 -12.71
CA ARG A 32 -13.51 -5.84 -11.71
C ARG A 32 -12.13 -6.14 -11.14
N THR A 33 -11.13 -5.43 -11.65
CA THR A 33 -9.85 -5.33 -10.98
C THR A 33 -10.15 -4.61 -9.67
N THR A 34 -10.40 -5.38 -8.61
CA THR A 34 -10.37 -4.84 -7.26
C THR A 34 -8.96 -4.28 -7.12
N ALA A 35 -8.85 -2.97 -6.91
CA ALA A 35 -7.58 -2.36 -6.60
C ALA A 35 -6.92 -3.21 -5.50
N PRO A 36 -5.62 -3.52 -5.62
CA PRO A 36 -4.94 -4.33 -4.61
C PRO A 36 -5.20 -3.68 -3.26
N HIS A 37 -5.77 -4.45 -2.33
CA HIS A 37 -6.03 -3.98 -0.98
C HIS A 37 -4.66 -3.71 -0.34
N ARG A 38 -4.28 -2.43 -0.24
CA ARG A 38 -3.04 -2.03 0.41
C ARG A 38 -3.13 -2.39 1.88
N ILE A 39 -2.19 -3.19 2.35
CA ILE A 39 -2.03 -3.45 3.78
C ILE A 39 -1.49 -2.15 4.39
N SER A 40 -2.19 -1.60 5.36
CA SER A 40 -1.70 -0.48 6.16
C SER A 40 -0.96 -1.02 7.37
N LEU A 41 0.29 -0.63 7.52
CA LEU A 41 1.10 -1.01 8.67
C LEU A 41 0.65 -0.23 9.91
N GLY A 42 0.87 -0.82 11.10
CA GLY A 42 0.49 -0.17 12.35
C GLY A 42 1.14 1.20 12.54
N ASN A 43 2.42 1.34 12.20
CA ASN A 43 3.16 2.59 12.28
C ASN A 43 2.71 3.65 11.25
N GLU A 44 2.02 3.28 10.18
CA GLU A 44 1.40 4.23 9.24
C GLU A 44 0.11 4.85 9.79
N GLN A 45 -0.46 4.28 10.86
CA GLN A 45 -1.68 4.77 11.48
C GLN A 45 -1.38 5.82 12.57
N ILE A 46 -0.59 6.84 12.21
CA ILE A 46 -0.05 7.85 13.15
C ILE A 46 -1.16 8.53 13.94
N ASP A 47 -2.26 8.91 13.32
CA ASP A 47 -3.34 9.62 14.03
C ASP A 47 -3.95 8.78 15.15
N LYS A 48 -4.08 7.47 14.95
CA LYS A 48 -4.53 6.56 16.00
C LYS A 48 -3.49 6.39 17.11
N ILE A 49 -2.20 6.37 16.76
CA ILE A 49 -1.12 6.28 17.75
C ILE A 49 -1.12 7.54 18.61
N VAL A 50 -1.23 8.71 17.99
CA VAL A 50 -1.31 10.00 18.70
C VAL A 50 -2.53 10.06 19.60
N GLU A 51 -3.71 9.63 19.12
CA GLU A 51 -4.93 9.55 19.94
C GLU A 51 -4.74 8.67 21.17
N ILE A 52 -4.14 7.50 21.04
CA ILE A 52 -3.86 6.57 22.14
C ILE A 52 -2.84 7.18 23.11
N ALA A 53 -1.87 7.95 22.60
CA ALA A 53 -0.78 8.57 23.36
C ALA A 53 -1.15 9.89 24.04
N THR A 54 -2.28 10.50 23.67
CA THR A 54 -2.72 11.80 24.21
C THR A 54 -2.77 11.77 25.75
N ASP A 55 -2.21 12.80 26.38
CA ASP A 55 -2.13 12.99 27.83
C ASP A 55 -1.37 11.87 28.58
N LYS A 56 -0.51 11.14 27.86
CA LYS A 56 0.31 10.08 28.46
C LYS A 56 1.79 10.30 28.22
N ARG A 57 2.60 9.91 29.20
CA ARG A 57 4.03 9.73 29.03
C ARG A 57 4.28 8.37 28.36
N VAL A 58 4.95 8.39 27.23
CA VAL A 58 5.09 7.21 26.35
C VAL A 58 6.55 6.82 26.24
N ALA A 59 6.82 5.51 26.35
CA ALA A 59 8.09 4.92 25.94
C ALA A 59 7.88 4.03 24.72
N ILE A 60 8.87 3.95 23.86
CA ILE A 60 8.84 3.16 22.64
C ILE A 60 9.88 2.06 22.70
N VAL A 61 9.52 0.87 22.26
CA VAL A 61 10.46 -0.19 21.89
C VAL A 61 10.62 -0.16 20.38
N GLY A 62 11.80 0.19 19.88
CA GLY A 62 12.03 0.33 18.45
C GLY A 62 13.49 0.58 18.10
N ASN A 63 13.84 0.34 16.86
CA ASN A 63 15.20 0.54 16.33
C ASN A 63 15.12 1.26 14.96
N HIS A 64 16.23 1.31 14.23
CA HIS A 64 16.35 1.97 12.93
C HIS A 64 15.33 1.51 11.88
N THR A 65 14.70 0.34 12.05
CA THR A 65 13.66 -0.15 11.11
C THR A 65 12.27 0.38 11.42
N SER A 66 12.10 1.10 12.54
CA SER A 66 10.83 1.73 12.92
C SER A 66 10.59 3.00 12.11
N VAL A 67 10.48 2.85 10.79
CA VAL A 67 10.31 3.94 9.83
C VAL A 67 8.92 3.95 9.21
N LEU A 68 8.47 5.12 8.82
CA LEU A 68 7.25 5.32 8.07
C LEU A 68 7.58 5.26 6.58
N PHE A 69 6.92 4.36 5.87
CA PHE A 69 6.98 4.31 4.42
C PHE A 69 5.98 5.31 3.87
N SER A 70 6.48 6.41 3.34
CA SER A 70 5.68 7.45 2.73
C SER A 70 5.98 7.51 1.24
N ASP A 71 4.95 7.70 0.42
CA ASP A 71 5.07 8.00 -1.01
C ASP A 71 5.62 9.42 -1.25
N THR A 72 6.07 10.11 -0.19
CA THR A 72 6.66 11.45 -0.27
C THR A 72 8.13 11.39 -0.71
N PRO A 73 8.70 12.50 -1.22
CA PRO A 73 10.10 12.58 -1.61
C PRO A 73 11.11 12.32 -0.48
N ASN A 74 10.66 12.28 0.76
CA ASN A 74 11.48 11.94 1.93
C ASN A 74 10.96 10.66 2.58
N PRO A 75 11.17 9.48 1.95
CA PRO A 75 10.80 8.21 2.53
C PRO A 75 11.66 7.93 3.76
N ASN A 76 11.14 7.15 4.70
CA ASN A 76 11.86 6.64 5.86
C ASN A 76 12.09 7.65 7.00
N ILE A 77 11.07 8.45 7.33
CA ILE A 77 11.10 9.21 8.59
C ILE A 77 10.91 8.22 9.75
N HIS A 78 11.78 8.29 10.73
CA HIS A 78 11.67 7.42 11.90
C HIS A 78 10.40 7.73 12.71
N LEU A 79 9.73 6.69 13.21
CA LEU A 79 8.47 6.80 13.96
C LEU A 79 8.59 7.78 15.15
N VAL A 80 9.70 7.68 15.92
CA VAL A 80 9.97 8.57 17.07
C VAL A 80 10.00 10.03 16.63
N ASP A 81 10.70 10.34 15.53
CA ASP A 81 10.79 11.72 15.03
C ASP A 81 9.40 12.26 14.65
N THR A 82 8.56 11.42 14.05
CA THR A 82 7.18 11.79 13.70
C THR A 82 6.32 12.02 14.93
N LEU A 83 6.42 11.17 15.94
CA LEU A 83 5.63 11.32 17.17
C LEU A 83 6.03 12.56 17.96
N LEU A 84 7.32 12.90 18.01
CA LEU A 84 7.79 14.15 18.60
C LEU A 84 7.27 15.38 17.85
N LEU A 85 7.26 15.35 16.51
CA LEU A 85 6.64 16.40 15.69
C LEU A 85 5.12 16.53 15.91
N ARG A 86 4.49 15.47 16.38
CA ARG A 86 3.06 15.44 16.74
C ARG A 86 2.83 15.69 18.23
N GLU A 87 3.86 16.21 18.93
CA GLU A 87 3.82 16.63 20.33
C GLU A 87 3.46 15.51 21.33
N VAL A 88 3.74 14.26 20.98
CA VAL A 88 3.60 13.12 21.91
C VAL A 88 4.70 13.22 22.99
N ASP A 89 4.33 13.12 24.25
CA ASP A 89 5.27 13.13 25.39
C ASP A 89 6.08 11.81 25.44
N LEU A 90 7.10 11.72 24.57
CA LEU A 90 8.02 10.60 24.54
C LEU A 90 9.11 10.81 25.59
N VAL A 91 9.27 9.83 26.47
CA VAL A 91 10.22 9.93 27.59
C VAL A 91 11.40 8.97 27.48
N LYS A 92 11.30 7.92 26.68
CA LYS A 92 12.39 6.95 26.48
C LYS A 92 12.16 6.10 25.23
N VAL A 93 13.29 5.67 24.62
CA VAL A 93 13.31 4.63 23.60
C VAL A 93 14.12 3.44 24.12
N PHE A 94 13.56 2.26 24.05
CA PHE A 94 14.24 1.00 24.29
C PHE A 94 14.64 0.41 22.95
N ALA A 95 15.92 0.50 22.62
CA ALA A 95 16.44 -0.03 21.37
C ALA A 95 16.85 -1.49 21.54
N PRO A 96 16.23 -2.42 20.82
CA PRO A 96 16.76 -3.78 20.71
C PRO A 96 18.05 -3.78 19.88
N GLU A 97 18.41 -4.91 19.33
CA GLU A 97 19.59 -5.12 18.51
C GLU A 97 19.85 -3.97 17.49
N HIS A 98 21.08 -3.65 17.21
CA HIS A 98 21.60 -2.60 16.35
C HIS A 98 21.44 -1.14 16.85
N GLY A 99 20.84 -0.93 18.02
CA GLY A 99 20.64 0.41 18.55
C GLY A 99 19.48 1.19 17.92
N PHE A 100 19.19 2.34 18.49
CA PHE A 100 18.04 3.14 18.10
C PHE A 100 18.14 3.66 16.65
N ARG A 101 19.30 4.10 16.22
CA ARG A 101 19.55 4.63 14.88
C ARG A 101 20.24 3.64 13.93
N GLY A 102 20.57 2.43 14.40
CA GLY A 102 21.21 1.41 13.59
C GLY A 102 22.71 1.59 13.41
N ASP A 103 23.36 2.19 14.37
CA ASP A 103 24.78 2.54 14.40
C ASP A 103 25.66 1.49 15.10
N HIS A 104 25.07 0.38 15.55
CA HIS A 104 25.77 -0.73 16.17
C HIS A 104 25.77 -1.99 15.29
N ALA A 105 26.88 -2.71 15.32
CA ALA A 105 26.99 -3.98 14.61
C ALA A 105 26.19 -5.09 15.31
N ASN A 106 25.95 -6.20 14.58
CA ASN A 106 25.28 -7.34 15.16
C ASN A 106 26.11 -7.93 16.32
N GLY A 107 25.47 -8.09 17.47
CA GLY A 107 26.11 -8.61 18.69
C GLY A 107 26.82 -7.56 19.55
N ASP A 108 26.82 -6.30 19.15
CA ASP A 108 27.35 -5.21 19.96
C ASP A 108 26.50 -5.00 21.21
N HIS A 109 27.17 -4.58 22.28
CA HIS A 109 26.50 -4.21 23.51
C HIS A 109 25.96 -2.77 23.39
N ILE A 110 24.64 -2.60 23.54
CA ILE A 110 23.99 -1.31 23.50
C ILE A 110 23.96 -0.75 24.91
N TYR A 111 24.56 0.41 25.11
CA TYR A 111 24.55 1.16 26.39
C TYR A 111 23.45 2.19 26.39
N ASP A 112 23.03 2.60 27.61
CA ASP A 112 22.16 3.77 27.76
C ASP A 112 22.92 5.02 27.31
N ASP A 113 22.33 5.74 26.38
CA ASP A 113 22.86 6.98 25.82
C ASP A 113 21.73 7.93 25.42
N LEU A 114 22.04 9.15 25.07
CA LEU A 114 21.08 10.12 24.56
C LEU A 114 21.18 10.22 23.03
N ASP A 115 20.05 10.08 22.37
CA ASP A 115 20.00 10.30 20.93
C ASP A 115 20.31 11.78 20.61
N PRO A 116 21.38 12.06 19.84
CA PRO A 116 21.80 13.45 19.57
C PRO A 116 20.76 14.28 18.79
N LYS A 117 19.83 13.62 18.14
CA LYS A 117 18.78 14.28 17.37
C LYS A 117 17.57 14.68 18.21
N THR A 118 17.20 13.86 19.16
CA THR A 118 15.93 14.03 19.92
C THR A 118 16.17 14.27 21.42
N ASN A 119 17.36 13.99 21.90
CA ASN A 119 17.74 14.06 23.30
C ASN A 119 16.91 13.15 24.23
N LEU A 120 16.44 12.01 23.66
CA LEU A 120 15.74 10.95 24.36
C LEU A 120 16.69 9.87 24.84
#